data_057419afec328211cd476035ebf2f0f7
#
_entry.id   057419afec328211cd476035ebf2f0f7
#
_cell.length_a   1.000
_cell.length_b   1.000
_cell.length_c   1.000
_cell.angle_alpha   90.00
_cell.angle_beta   90.00
_cell.angle_gamma   90.00
#
_symmetry.space_group_name_H-M   'P 1'
#
loop_
_entity.id
_entity.type
_entity.pdbx_description
1 polymer ?
#
loop_
_entity_poly.entity_id
_entity_poly.type
_entity_poly.pdbx_seq_one_letter_code
_entity_poly.pdbx_strand_id
1 'polypeptide(L)'
;IKAFGGLTADMRINFKYLLQNTGKGVGNRVFIGTGLVIPSNNTLTESPWTKTVWDHDGDDVIHPEEKYYSPHRHFYLSDGAYKMNLELQFFKKRIKYPVFWGGTFTFNFPLNDSKYGFTPSNRYQLSFIAMSSSLPFQKFKLGNLSVSSMGMIFNIGYATRSKWSGQGDTPNSKSIMYVPGLNILFSLKNGGGIGVNITRGFERYLNDRPSDIKEKNDIYSISISYRLVLDKIIEKLYWK
;
A
#
# COMPACT_ATOMS: atom_id res chain seq x y z
N ILE A 1 -8.08 19.53 20.21
CA ILE A 1 -8.55 18.79 19.01
C ILE A 1 -9.25 17.54 19.53
N LYS A 2 -10.57 17.43 19.38
CA LYS A 2 -11.28 16.18 19.67
C LYS A 2 -11.30 15.36 18.38
N ALA A 3 -10.51 14.28 18.34
CA ALA A 3 -10.60 13.30 17.25
C ALA A 3 -11.82 12.40 17.54
N PHE A 4 -12.84 12.52 16.72
CA PHE A 4 -13.99 11.60 16.74
C PHE A 4 -13.75 10.54 15.69
N GLY A 5 -13.34 9.36 16.08
CA GLY A 5 -13.16 8.23 15.17
C GLY A 5 -13.09 6.93 15.97
N GLY A 6 -13.58 5.84 15.38
CA GLY A 6 -13.38 4.51 15.93
C GLY A 6 -11.90 4.12 15.90
N LEU A 7 -11.48 3.22 16.77
CA LEU A 7 -10.10 2.73 16.84
C LEU A 7 -9.74 1.75 15.70
N THR A 8 -10.71 1.30 14.92
CA THR A 8 -10.52 0.27 13.90
C THR A 8 -10.37 0.85 12.51
N ALA A 9 -9.39 0.33 11.76
CA ALA A 9 -9.27 0.54 10.33
C ALA A 9 -10.24 -0.38 9.54
N ASP A 10 -10.26 -0.24 8.21
CA ASP A 10 -11.02 -1.11 7.32
C ASP A 10 -10.60 -2.58 7.49
N MET A 11 -11.57 -3.48 7.53
CA MET A 11 -11.32 -4.91 7.48
C MET A 11 -11.12 -5.35 6.03
N ARG A 12 -10.10 -6.19 5.79
CA ARG A 12 -9.82 -6.74 4.46
C ARG A 12 -9.89 -8.25 4.48
N ILE A 13 -10.63 -8.80 3.54
CA ILE A 13 -10.72 -10.25 3.30
C ILE A 13 -10.18 -10.50 1.90
N ASN A 14 -9.12 -11.31 1.78
CA ASN A 14 -8.50 -11.60 0.50
C ASN A 14 -8.48 -13.10 0.25
N PHE A 15 -8.79 -13.49 -0.98
CA PHE A 15 -8.69 -14.84 -1.49
C PHE A 15 -7.67 -14.85 -2.62
N LYS A 16 -6.80 -15.86 -2.62
CA LYS A 16 -5.78 -16.04 -3.65
C LYS A 16 -5.74 -17.50 -4.08
N TYR A 17 -5.77 -17.69 -5.39
CA TYR A 17 -5.75 -19.02 -6.01
C TYR A 17 -4.54 -19.16 -6.92
N LEU A 18 -3.83 -20.29 -6.82
CA LEU A 18 -2.70 -20.64 -7.66
C LEU A 18 -3.21 -21.28 -8.96
N LEU A 19 -3.20 -20.51 -10.06
CA LEU A 19 -3.65 -20.98 -11.39
C LEU A 19 -2.63 -21.92 -12.03
N GLN A 20 -1.35 -21.61 -11.92
CA GLN A 20 -0.30 -22.36 -12.56
C GLN A 20 0.90 -22.53 -11.64
N ASN A 21 1.43 -23.75 -11.56
CA ASN A 21 2.67 -24.06 -10.87
C ASN A 21 3.45 -25.09 -11.70
N THR A 22 4.54 -24.66 -12.32
CA THR A 22 5.36 -25.51 -13.20
C THR A 22 6.64 -25.97 -12.50
N GLY A 23 6.54 -26.59 -11.34
CA GLY A 23 7.70 -27.20 -10.69
C GLY A 23 7.79 -26.98 -9.18
N LYS A 24 8.45 -27.89 -8.50
CA LYS A 24 8.75 -27.82 -7.07
C LYS A 24 9.95 -26.86 -6.85
N GLY A 25 9.70 -25.67 -6.32
CA GLY A 25 10.73 -24.69 -5.98
C GLY A 25 11.27 -23.85 -7.15
N VAL A 26 11.24 -24.33 -8.37
CA VAL A 26 11.66 -23.65 -9.61
C VAL A 26 10.51 -23.64 -10.60
N GLY A 27 10.54 -22.72 -11.56
CA GLY A 27 9.52 -22.62 -12.61
C GLY A 27 8.65 -21.39 -12.47
N ASN A 28 7.50 -21.43 -13.13
CA ASN A 28 6.54 -20.32 -13.17
C ASN A 28 5.42 -20.58 -12.17
N ARG A 29 4.96 -19.49 -11.55
CA ARG A 29 3.76 -19.48 -10.70
C ARG A 29 2.89 -18.30 -11.09
N VAL A 30 1.62 -18.59 -11.32
CA VAL A 30 0.61 -17.58 -11.63
C VAL A 30 -0.49 -17.67 -10.58
N PHE A 31 -0.81 -16.55 -9.95
CA PHE A 31 -1.90 -16.45 -8.99
C PHE A 31 -2.92 -15.45 -9.48
N ILE A 32 -4.17 -15.73 -9.20
CA ILE A 32 -5.25 -14.76 -9.26
C ILE A 32 -5.79 -14.53 -7.85
N GLY A 33 -6.12 -13.31 -7.53
CA GLY A 33 -6.66 -12.94 -6.24
C GLY A 33 -7.84 -12.00 -6.37
N THR A 34 -8.71 -12.07 -5.38
CA THR A 34 -9.78 -11.09 -5.17
C THR A 34 -9.91 -10.80 -3.69
N GLY A 35 -10.39 -9.62 -3.36
CA GLY A 35 -10.60 -9.21 -1.98
C GLY A 35 -11.71 -8.21 -1.82
N LEU A 36 -12.28 -8.20 -0.63
CA LEU A 36 -13.30 -7.25 -0.20
C LEU A 36 -12.73 -6.39 0.93
N VAL A 37 -12.92 -5.08 0.83
CA VAL A 37 -12.63 -4.13 1.90
C VAL A 37 -13.95 -3.67 2.49
N ILE A 38 -14.13 -3.92 3.78
CA ILE A 38 -15.31 -3.53 4.55
C ILE A 38 -14.93 -2.28 5.34
N PRO A 39 -15.63 -1.15 5.12
CA PRO A 39 -15.29 0.09 5.78
C PRO A 39 -15.54 0.04 7.27
N SER A 40 -14.68 0.69 8.04
CA SER A 40 -14.89 0.92 9.46
C SER A 40 -15.74 2.18 9.70
N ASN A 41 -16.14 2.37 10.96
CA ASN A 41 -16.87 3.59 11.36
C ASN A 41 -15.95 4.80 11.53
N ASN A 42 -14.64 4.63 11.42
CA ASN A 42 -13.67 5.74 11.50
C ASN A 42 -13.54 6.43 10.14
N THR A 43 -14.62 7.00 9.67
CA THR A 43 -14.78 7.56 8.33
C THR A 43 -14.88 9.08 8.38
N LEU A 44 -14.24 9.73 7.42
CA LEU A 44 -14.38 11.17 7.20
C LEU A 44 -15.83 11.49 6.83
N THR A 45 -16.48 12.37 7.61
CA THR A 45 -17.89 12.72 7.44
C THR A 45 -18.12 13.92 6.53
N GLU A 46 -17.07 14.75 6.37
CA GLU A 46 -17.12 16.00 5.59
C GLU A 46 -15.88 16.11 4.70
N SER A 47 -16.00 16.91 3.64
CA SER A 47 -14.88 17.19 2.76
C SER A 47 -13.79 17.97 3.48
N PRO A 48 -12.54 17.47 3.54
CA PRO A 48 -11.43 18.20 4.17
C PRO A 48 -11.03 19.47 3.41
N TRP A 49 -11.59 19.68 2.24
CA TRP A 49 -11.32 20.84 1.38
C TRP A 49 -12.35 21.94 1.54
N THR A 50 -13.43 21.65 2.25
CA THR A 50 -14.43 22.66 2.62
C THR A 50 -13.96 23.34 3.91
N LYS A 51 -13.72 24.64 3.85
CA LYS A 51 -13.48 25.42 5.06
C LYS A 51 -14.82 25.63 5.72
N THR A 52 -15.05 24.99 6.84
CA THR A 52 -16.18 25.28 7.72
C THR A 52 -15.73 26.31 8.72
N VAL A 53 -16.42 27.43 8.78
CA VAL A 53 -16.21 28.41 9.85
C VAL A 53 -16.96 27.88 11.07
N TRP A 54 -16.30 27.79 12.19
CA TRP A 54 -16.96 27.47 13.43
C TRP A 54 -17.49 28.80 14.03
N ASP A 55 -18.77 29.02 13.84
CA ASP A 55 -19.53 30.03 14.54
C ASP A 55 -19.56 29.64 16.02
N HIS A 56 -18.81 30.38 16.86
CA HIS A 56 -18.62 30.07 18.27
C HIS A 56 -19.79 30.57 19.15
N ASP A 57 -20.47 31.59 18.71
CA ASP A 57 -21.57 32.23 19.45
C ASP A 57 -22.96 32.01 18.85
N GLY A 58 -23.03 31.42 17.65
CA GLY A 58 -24.28 31.00 17.01
C GLY A 58 -25.10 32.16 16.44
N ASP A 59 -24.41 33.23 16.09
CA ASP A 59 -25.08 34.44 15.55
C ASP A 59 -25.10 34.47 14.00
N ASP A 60 -24.54 33.40 13.32
CA ASP A 60 -24.39 33.30 11.87
C ASP A 60 -23.51 34.41 11.24
N VAL A 61 -22.75 35.16 12.05
CA VAL A 61 -21.81 36.21 11.62
C VAL A 61 -20.36 35.70 11.81
N ILE A 62 -19.56 35.81 10.77
CA ILE A 62 -18.15 35.39 10.84
C ILE A 62 -17.32 36.50 11.48
N HIS A 63 -16.85 36.26 12.70
CA HIS A 63 -15.96 37.18 13.39
C HIS A 63 -14.48 36.93 13.04
N PRO A 64 -13.59 37.97 13.06
CA PRO A 64 -12.17 37.83 12.69
C PRO A 64 -11.37 36.83 13.55
N GLU A 65 -11.87 36.53 14.74
CA GLU A 65 -11.27 35.58 15.71
C GLU A 65 -11.74 34.14 15.51
N GLU A 66 -12.75 33.92 14.68
CA GLU A 66 -13.27 32.58 14.38
C GLU A 66 -12.28 31.77 13.52
N LYS A 67 -11.88 30.65 14.05
CA LYS A 67 -10.92 29.78 13.39
C LYS A 67 -11.60 28.89 12.36
N TYR A 68 -11.12 28.95 11.11
CA TYR A 68 -11.50 27.99 10.11
C TYR A 68 -11.08 26.58 10.54
N TYR A 69 -12.06 25.69 10.63
CA TYR A 69 -11.84 24.29 10.93
C TYR A 69 -11.91 23.50 9.61
N SER A 70 -10.86 22.74 9.32
CA SER A 70 -10.89 21.74 8.27
C SER A 70 -10.72 20.36 8.92
N PRO A 71 -11.60 19.39 8.63
CA PRO A 71 -11.42 18.04 9.11
C PRO A 71 -10.07 17.51 8.64
N HIS A 72 -9.22 17.09 9.57
CA HIS A 72 -7.91 16.52 9.20
C HIS A 72 -8.08 15.08 8.71
N ARG A 73 -7.87 14.84 7.42
CA ARG A 73 -7.95 13.53 6.78
C ARG A 73 -7.06 12.47 7.45
N HIS A 74 -5.96 12.86 8.05
CA HIS A 74 -4.99 11.94 8.67
C HIS A 74 -5.50 11.18 9.89
N PHE A 75 -6.58 11.64 10.52
CA PHE A 75 -7.19 10.97 11.68
C PHE A 75 -8.25 9.94 11.30
N TYR A 76 -8.59 9.84 10.02
CA TYR A 76 -9.59 8.89 9.53
C TYR A 76 -8.91 7.71 8.85
N LEU A 77 -9.28 6.50 9.25
CA LEU A 77 -8.68 5.25 8.80
C LEU A 77 -9.50 4.55 7.72
N SER A 78 -10.65 5.10 7.36
CA SER A 78 -11.58 4.55 6.38
C SER A 78 -12.05 5.61 5.41
N ASP A 79 -12.23 5.22 4.15
CA ASP A 79 -12.95 6.05 3.16
C ASP A 79 -14.48 5.90 3.27
N GLY A 80 -14.98 4.97 4.10
CA GLY A 80 -16.40 4.73 4.34
C GLY A 80 -17.13 4.02 3.20
N ALA A 81 -16.41 3.48 2.22
CA ALA A 81 -16.96 2.79 1.06
C ALA A 81 -16.48 1.33 1.02
N TYR A 82 -17.37 0.41 0.62
CA TYR A 82 -16.96 -0.94 0.26
C TYR A 82 -16.11 -0.90 -0.99
N LYS A 83 -15.01 -1.66 -1.01
CA LYS A 83 -14.12 -1.73 -2.17
C LYS A 83 -13.84 -3.17 -2.53
N MET A 84 -13.64 -3.42 -3.80
CA MET A 84 -13.16 -4.70 -4.31
C MET A 84 -11.71 -4.56 -4.77
N ASN A 85 -10.93 -5.61 -4.51
CA ASN A 85 -9.57 -5.75 -4.98
C ASN A 85 -9.49 -6.94 -5.94
N LEU A 86 -8.90 -6.72 -7.12
CA LEU A 86 -8.53 -7.78 -8.06
C LEU A 86 -7.01 -7.82 -8.17
N GLU A 87 -6.43 -9.01 -8.18
CA GLU A 87 -4.98 -9.20 -8.19
C GLU A 87 -4.58 -10.29 -9.19
N LEU A 88 -3.55 -10.02 -9.97
CA LEU A 88 -2.87 -10.99 -10.81
C LEU A 88 -1.39 -10.98 -10.47
N GLN A 89 -0.82 -12.15 -10.15
CA GLN A 89 0.60 -12.27 -9.86
C GLN A 89 1.25 -13.28 -10.79
N PHE A 90 2.44 -12.96 -11.25
CA PHE A 90 3.32 -13.86 -11.97
C PHE A 90 4.69 -13.85 -11.33
N PHE A 91 5.23 -15.03 -11.03
CA PHE A 91 6.58 -15.21 -10.52
C PHE A 91 7.32 -16.32 -11.26
N LYS A 92 8.61 -16.11 -11.46
CA LYS A 92 9.52 -17.09 -12.06
C LYS A 92 10.79 -17.23 -11.24
N LYS A 93 11.16 -18.46 -10.96
CA LYS A 93 12.42 -18.82 -10.33
C LYS A 93 13.24 -19.73 -11.23
N ARG A 94 14.54 -19.46 -11.40
CA ARG A 94 15.48 -20.27 -12.18
C ARG A 94 16.57 -20.83 -11.27
N ILE A 95 17.07 -22.05 -11.58
CA ILE A 95 18.18 -22.69 -10.85
C ILE A 95 19.53 -22.27 -11.41
N LYS A 96 19.72 -22.37 -12.72
CA LYS A 96 21.04 -22.18 -13.38
C LYS A 96 21.59 -20.76 -13.11
N TYR A 97 20.69 -19.79 -13.04
CA TYR A 97 20.97 -18.46 -12.52
C TYR A 97 19.95 -18.25 -11.39
N PRO A 98 20.35 -18.31 -10.12
CA PRO A 98 19.40 -18.24 -9.01
C PRO A 98 18.77 -16.86 -8.89
N VAL A 99 17.97 -16.54 -9.90
CA VAL A 99 17.20 -15.31 -10.02
C VAL A 99 15.73 -15.66 -9.82
N PHE A 100 15.12 -14.95 -8.90
CA PHE A 100 13.69 -14.87 -8.72
C PHE A 100 13.21 -13.52 -9.25
N TRP A 101 12.23 -13.52 -10.12
CA TRP A 101 11.61 -12.28 -10.59
C TRP A 101 10.11 -12.48 -10.80
N GLY A 102 9.39 -11.40 -10.77
CA GLY A 102 7.95 -11.44 -11.00
C GLY A 102 7.31 -10.07 -10.91
N GLY A 103 6.01 -10.07 -11.11
CA GLY A 103 5.20 -8.88 -11.02
C GLY A 103 3.82 -9.17 -10.45
N THR A 104 3.22 -8.14 -9.90
CA THR A 104 1.86 -8.14 -9.39
C THR A 104 1.13 -6.95 -9.98
N PHE A 105 -0.02 -7.19 -10.58
CA PHE A 105 -0.99 -6.16 -10.93
C PHE A 105 -2.14 -6.20 -9.94
N THR A 106 -2.51 -5.04 -9.41
CA THR A 106 -3.62 -4.90 -8.47
C THR A 106 -4.55 -3.79 -8.94
N PHE A 107 -5.85 -4.06 -8.92
CA PHE A 107 -6.89 -3.08 -9.21
C PHE A 107 -7.85 -3.00 -8.03
N ASN A 108 -7.91 -1.83 -7.38
CA ASN A 108 -8.85 -1.54 -6.30
C ASN A 108 -9.87 -0.53 -6.78
N PHE A 109 -11.14 -0.82 -6.59
CA PHE A 109 -12.23 0.07 -6.96
C PHE A 109 -13.35 0.05 -5.92
N PRO A 110 -14.03 1.19 -5.69
CA PRO A 110 -15.19 1.26 -4.82
C PRO A 110 -16.38 0.54 -5.45
N LEU A 111 -17.17 -0.15 -4.62
CA LEU A 111 -18.43 -0.77 -5.00
C LEU A 111 -19.62 0.18 -4.79
N ASN A 112 -19.45 1.15 -3.90
CA ASN A 112 -20.45 2.16 -3.56
C ASN A 112 -19.75 3.43 -3.06
N ASP A 113 -20.50 4.50 -2.99
CA ASP A 113 -20.09 5.72 -2.30
C ASP A 113 -20.17 5.52 -0.78
N SER A 114 -19.43 6.32 -0.03
CA SER A 114 -19.59 6.37 1.42
C SER A 114 -20.98 6.96 1.78
N LYS A 115 -21.48 6.62 2.96
CA LYS A 115 -22.76 7.18 3.46
C LYS A 115 -22.74 8.71 3.59
N TYR A 116 -21.58 9.34 3.52
CA TYR A 116 -21.40 10.78 3.57
C TYR A 116 -21.15 11.41 2.20
N GLY A 117 -21.35 10.66 1.11
CA GLY A 117 -21.24 11.16 -0.26
C GLY A 117 -19.83 11.24 -0.81
N PHE A 118 -18.85 10.54 -0.21
CA PHE A 118 -17.51 10.43 -0.76
C PHE A 118 -17.41 9.22 -1.67
N THR A 119 -16.98 9.43 -2.92
CA THR A 119 -16.61 8.40 -3.90
C THR A 119 -15.10 8.27 -3.94
N PRO A 120 -14.51 7.17 -3.43
CA PRO A 120 -13.07 6.95 -3.48
C PRO A 120 -12.54 6.77 -4.92
N SER A 121 -11.24 7.04 -5.10
CA SER A 121 -10.52 6.80 -6.35
C SER A 121 -10.44 5.31 -6.69
N ASN A 122 -10.52 4.98 -7.98
CA ASN A 122 -9.99 3.72 -8.49
C ASN A 122 -8.47 3.76 -8.40
N ARG A 123 -7.85 2.67 -7.95
CA ARG A 123 -6.41 2.56 -7.81
C ARG A 123 -5.87 1.37 -8.58
N TYR A 124 -4.91 1.62 -9.43
CA TYR A 124 -4.16 0.63 -10.19
C TYR A 124 -2.73 0.58 -9.67
N GLN A 125 -2.20 -0.60 -9.45
CA GLN A 125 -0.83 -0.76 -9.01
C GLN A 125 -0.17 -1.88 -9.80
N LEU A 126 1.01 -1.60 -10.34
CA LEU A 126 1.91 -2.57 -10.93
C LEU A 126 3.17 -2.62 -10.10
N SER A 127 3.50 -3.79 -9.58
CA SER A 127 4.69 -4.05 -8.80
C SER A 127 5.58 -5.03 -9.55
N PHE A 128 6.87 -4.76 -9.58
CA PHE A 128 7.88 -5.64 -10.13
C PHE A 128 8.97 -5.91 -9.10
N ILE A 129 9.44 -7.14 -9.01
CA ILE A 129 10.54 -7.56 -8.15
C ILE A 129 11.51 -8.44 -8.95
N ALA A 130 12.79 -8.19 -8.77
CA ALA A 130 13.84 -9.06 -9.27
C ALA A 130 14.89 -9.24 -8.17
N MET A 131 15.17 -10.48 -7.78
CA MET A 131 16.13 -10.82 -6.73
C MET A 131 17.09 -11.90 -7.21
N SER A 132 18.36 -11.78 -6.82
CA SER A 132 19.38 -12.78 -7.08
C SER A 132 19.97 -13.30 -5.77
N SER A 133 20.14 -14.61 -5.68
CA SER A 133 20.81 -15.29 -4.56
C SER A 133 22.25 -15.72 -4.86
N SER A 134 22.75 -15.53 -6.09
CA SER A 134 24.11 -15.93 -6.54
C SER A 134 25.09 -14.77 -6.62
N LEU A 135 24.82 -13.68 -5.97
CA LEU A 135 25.69 -12.51 -6.02
C LEU A 135 26.99 -12.74 -5.26
N PRO A 136 28.11 -12.12 -5.71
CA PRO A 136 29.39 -12.14 -4.98
C PRO A 136 29.26 -11.57 -3.55
N PHE A 137 28.16 -10.92 -3.24
CA PHE A 137 27.81 -10.41 -1.91
C PHE A 137 27.50 -11.47 -0.85
N GLN A 138 27.25 -12.74 -1.23
CA GLN A 138 27.15 -13.85 -0.25
C GLN A 138 28.43 -14.03 0.59
N LYS A 139 29.56 -13.50 0.12
CA LYS A 139 30.80 -13.43 0.88
C LYS A 139 30.79 -12.38 1.99
N PHE A 140 29.87 -11.43 1.93
CA PHE A 140 29.71 -10.42 2.98
C PHE A 140 29.04 -11.05 4.20
N LYS A 141 29.83 -11.22 5.25
CA LYS A 141 29.37 -11.65 6.57
C LYS A 141 29.51 -10.48 7.52
N LEU A 142 28.41 -10.09 8.15
CA LEU A 142 28.39 -9.13 9.23
C LEU A 142 28.08 -9.90 10.52
N GLY A 143 29.12 -10.37 11.20
CA GLY A 143 28.99 -11.24 12.36
C GLY A 143 28.26 -12.55 12.03
N ASN A 144 27.07 -12.75 12.61
CA ASN A 144 26.22 -13.94 12.36
C ASN A 144 25.25 -13.78 11.17
N LEU A 145 25.28 -12.65 10.47
CA LEU A 145 24.47 -12.36 9.30
C LEU A 145 25.23 -12.67 8.04
N SER A 146 24.60 -13.34 7.09
CA SER A 146 25.08 -13.50 5.72
C SER A 146 24.04 -13.02 4.74
N VAL A 147 24.44 -12.27 3.70
CA VAL A 147 23.51 -11.86 2.64
C VAL A 147 23.07 -13.09 1.88
N SER A 148 21.79 -13.42 1.91
CA SER A 148 21.23 -14.57 1.19
C SER A 148 20.70 -14.20 -0.18
N SER A 149 20.17 -13.01 -0.32
CA SER A 149 19.73 -12.49 -1.62
C SER A 149 19.63 -10.96 -1.60
N MET A 150 19.79 -10.36 -2.78
CA MET A 150 19.62 -8.94 -3.00
C MET A 150 18.84 -8.72 -4.29
N GLY A 151 18.05 -7.66 -4.34
CA GLY A 151 17.27 -7.36 -5.53
C GLY A 151 16.69 -5.97 -5.54
N MET A 152 15.96 -5.71 -6.62
CA MET A 152 15.27 -4.44 -6.85
C MET A 152 13.77 -4.65 -6.82
N ILE A 153 13.08 -3.63 -6.36
CA ILE A 153 11.63 -3.51 -6.39
C ILE A 153 11.31 -2.25 -7.16
N PHE A 154 10.26 -2.31 -7.97
CA PHE A 154 9.73 -1.15 -8.65
C PHE A 154 8.21 -1.20 -8.63
N ASN A 155 7.57 -0.16 -8.09
CA ASN A 155 6.13 -0.06 -8.07
C ASN A 155 5.69 1.19 -8.84
N ILE A 156 4.61 1.04 -9.62
CA ILE A 156 3.90 2.14 -10.26
C ILE A 156 2.48 2.10 -9.75
N GLY A 157 2.01 3.22 -9.21
CA GLY A 157 0.64 3.43 -8.76
C GLY A 157 -0.04 4.51 -9.60
N TYR A 158 -1.31 4.31 -9.91
CA TYR A 158 -2.16 5.33 -10.51
C TYR A 158 -3.49 5.38 -9.77
N ALA A 159 -3.91 6.58 -9.38
CA ALA A 159 -5.18 6.84 -8.76
C ALA A 159 -6.02 7.78 -9.66
N THR A 160 -7.28 7.44 -9.88
CA THR A 160 -8.25 8.33 -10.52
C THR A 160 -8.70 9.42 -9.53
N ARG A 161 -9.46 10.40 -9.99
CA ARG A 161 -10.05 11.40 -9.11
C ARG A 161 -11.06 10.75 -8.15
N SER A 162 -11.06 11.20 -6.91
CA SER A 162 -12.14 10.98 -5.96
C SER A 162 -13.13 12.16 -6.03
N LYS A 163 -14.33 11.97 -5.48
CA LYS A 163 -15.41 12.97 -5.55
C LYS A 163 -16.12 13.10 -4.22
N TRP A 164 -16.64 14.29 -3.97
CA TRP A 164 -17.62 14.53 -2.92
C TRP A 164 -18.95 14.95 -3.56
N SER A 165 -20.03 14.36 -3.11
CA SER A 165 -21.39 14.70 -3.56
C SER A 165 -21.65 16.20 -3.33
N GLY A 166 -22.16 16.87 -4.37
CA GLY A 166 -22.41 18.32 -4.33
C GLY A 166 -21.18 19.22 -4.51
N GLN A 167 -19.95 18.71 -4.37
CA GLN A 167 -18.71 19.50 -4.49
C GLN A 167 -17.87 19.17 -5.72
N GLY A 168 -18.20 18.08 -6.41
CA GLY A 168 -17.46 17.60 -7.57
C GLY A 168 -16.16 16.87 -7.22
N ASP A 169 -15.17 16.95 -8.10
CA ASP A 169 -13.91 16.22 -7.94
C ASP A 169 -13.05 16.81 -6.82
N THR A 170 -12.48 15.95 -5.98
CA THR A 170 -11.55 16.32 -4.92
C THR A 170 -10.25 16.85 -5.52
N PRO A 171 -9.75 18.03 -5.11
CA PRO A 171 -8.46 18.54 -5.55
C PRO A 171 -7.32 17.56 -5.25
N ASN A 172 -6.30 17.50 -6.10
CA ASN A 172 -5.09 16.69 -5.93
C ASN A 172 -5.34 15.19 -5.62
N SER A 173 -6.50 14.64 -6.04
CA SER A 173 -6.83 13.24 -5.78
C SER A 173 -6.40 12.28 -6.91
N LYS A 174 -6.14 12.81 -8.12
CA LYS A 174 -5.61 12.06 -9.23
C LYS A 174 -4.09 12.12 -9.20
N SER A 175 -3.43 10.97 -9.09
CA SER A 175 -1.98 10.92 -8.96
C SER A 175 -1.37 9.72 -9.67
N ILE A 176 -0.09 9.86 -9.98
CA ILE A 176 0.78 8.76 -10.38
C ILE A 176 1.95 8.71 -9.40
N MET A 177 2.29 7.50 -8.97
CA MET A 177 3.37 7.26 -8.01
C MET A 177 4.35 6.24 -8.58
N TYR A 178 5.64 6.51 -8.44
CA TYR A 178 6.74 5.61 -8.79
C TYR A 178 7.53 5.33 -7.52
N VAL A 179 7.78 4.05 -7.23
CA VAL A 179 8.51 3.64 -6.02
C VAL A 179 9.60 2.64 -6.38
N PRO A 180 10.78 3.11 -6.84
CA PRO A 180 11.97 2.27 -6.89
C PRO A 180 12.44 1.90 -5.50
N GLY A 181 13.06 0.73 -5.37
CA GLY A 181 13.61 0.28 -4.11
C GLY A 181 14.60 -0.86 -4.24
N LEU A 182 15.31 -1.10 -3.14
CA LEU A 182 16.24 -2.20 -2.95
C LEU A 182 15.71 -3.10 -1.84
N ASN A 183 15.83 -4.41 -2.05
CA ASN A 183 15.52 -5.42 -1.06
C ASN A 183 16.76 -6.27 -0.79
N ILE A 184 17.10 -6.43 0.48
CA ILE A 184 18.23 -7.24 0.92
C ILE A 184 17.71 -8.25 1.94
N LEU A 185 17.98 -9.52 1.71
CA LEU A 185 17.67 -10.59 2.64
C LEU A 185 18.95 -11.13 3.27
N PHE A 186 18.97 -11.18 4.57
CA PHE A 186 20.03 -11.79 5.36
C PHE A 186 19.55 -13.11 5.94
N SER A 187 20.42 -14.11 5.94
CA SER A 187 20.21 -15.36 6.66
C SER A 187 20.93 -15.34 8.00
N LEU A 188 20.28 -15.88 9.01
CA LEU A 188 20.82 -16.10 10.35
C LEU A 188 21.26 -17.56 10.50
N LYS A 189 22.28 -17.82 11.32
CA LYS A 189 22.78 -19.19 11.61
C LYS A 189 21.71 -20.11 12.22
N ASN A 190 20.76 -19.56 12.96
CA ASN A 190 19.64 -20.29 13.55
C ASN A 190 18.51 -20.63 12.56
N GLY A 191 18.68 -20.32 11.28
CA GLY A 191 17.67 -20.55 10.24
C GLY A 191 16.64 -19.45 10.09
N GLY A 192 16.72 -18.38 10.89
CA GLY A 192 15.90 -17.17 10.69
C GLY A 192 16.41 -16.31 9.53
N GLY A 193 15.70 -15.23 9.25
CA GLY A 193 16.07 -14.25 8.22
C GLY A 193 15.69 -12.84 8.62
N ILE A 194 16.47 -11.88 8.15
CA ILE A 194 16.15 -10.45 8.25
C ILE A 194 16.00 -9.91 6.84
N GLY A 195 14.89 -9.24 6.55
CA GLY A 195 14.66 -8.50 5.33
C GLY A 195 14.82 -7.02 5.59
N VAL A 196 15.59 -6.33 4.75
CA VAL A 196 15.70 -4.87 4.72
C VAL A 196 15.19 -4.39 3.37
N ASN A 197 14.22 -3.51 3.38
CA ASN A 197 13.67 -2.88 2.18
C ASN A 197 13.83 -1.36 2.27
N ILE A 198 14.46 -0.77 1.27
CA ILE A 198 14.69 0.67 1.16
C ILE A 198 13.99 1.14 -0.10
N THR A 199 13.06 2.07 0.03
CA THR A 199 12.30 2.61 -1.11
C THR A 199 12.30 4.14 -1.11
N ARG A 200 12.17 4.72 -2.30
CA ARG A 200 11.89 6.13 -2.50
C ARG A 200 10.67 6.28 -3.40
N GLY A 201 9.62 6.87 -2.87
CA GLY A 201 8.39 7.16 -3.59
C GLY A 201 8.44 8.57 -4.21
N PHE A 202 8.03 8.68 -5.45
CA PHE A 202 7.84 9.94 -6.18
C PHE A 202 6.38 10.02 -6.57
N GLU A 203 5.60 10.80 -5.85
CA GLU A 203 4.21 11.05 -6.20
C GLU A 203 4.08 12.35 -6.97
N ARG A 204 3.29 12.31 -8.05
CA ARG A 204 2.96 13.46 -8.88
C ARG A 204 1.45 13.54 -9.03
N TYR A 205 0.90 14.66 -8.64
CA TYR A 205 -0.52 14.94 -8.87
C TYR A 205 -0.72 15.35 -10.32
N LEU A 206 -1.72 14.73 -10.96
CA LEU A 206 -2.12 15.01 -12.33
C LEU A 206 -3.22 16.07 -12.29
N ASN A 207 -2.81 17.33 -12.29
CA ASN A 207 -3.68 18.47 -12.14
C ASN A 207 -4.35 18.76 -13.47
N ASP A 208 -5.66 18.50 -13.55
CA ASP A 208 -6.47 18.81 -14.73
C ASP A 208 -7.18 20.16 -14.58
N ARG A 209 -7.05 20.83 -13.43
CA ARG A 209 -7.71 22.11 -13.12
C ARG A 209 -6.70 23.16 -12.71
N PRO A 210 -6.91 24.45 -13.09
CA PRO A 210 -6.04 25.56 -12.66
C PRO A 210 -5.96 25.74 -11.13
N SER A 211 -7.04 25.34 -10.43
CA SER A 211 -7.12 25.42 -8.96
C SER A 211 -6.34 24.35 -8.21
N ASP A 212 -5.91 23.28 -8.91
CA ASP A 212 -5.13 22.21 -8.27
C ASP A 212 -3.71 22.69 -8.00
N ILE A 213 -3.22 22.44 -6.79
CA ILE A 213 -1.85 22.78 -6.40
C ILE A 213 -0.89 21.79 -7.05
N LYS A 214 0.18 22.29 -7.69
CA LYS A 214 1.24 21.47 -8.27
C LYS A 214 2.17 20.93 -7.18
N GLU A 215 1.68 20.01 -6.39
CA GLU A 215 2.46 19.39 -5.33
C GLU A 215 3.23 18.16 -5.82
N LYS A 216 4.40 17.96 -5.24
CA LYS A 216 5.25 16.80 -5.43
C LYS A 216 5.53 16.23 -4.05
N ASN A 217 5.27 14.94 -3.87
CA ASN A 217 5.65 14.25 -2.64
C ASN A 217 6.79 13.29 -2.93
N ASP A 218 7.87 13.44 -2.16
CA ASP A 218 8.98 12.49 -2.16
C ASP A 218 8.98 11.81 -0.78
N ILE A 219 8.81 10.47 -0.78
CA ILE A 219 8.65 9.67 0.43
C ILE A 219 9.82 8.68 0.50
N TYR A 220 10.58 8.70 1.58
CA TYR A 220 11.60 7.69 1.86
C TYR A 220 11.05 6.70 2.88
N SER A 221 11.25 5.41 2.63
CA SER A 221 10.85 4.36 3.55
C SER A 221 11.96 3.32 3.72
N ILE A 222 12.22 2.97 4.96
CA ILE A 222 13.08 1.85 5.33
C ILE A 222 12.23 0.92 6.18
N SER A 223 12.09 -0.33 5.74
CA SER A 223 11.40 -1.36 6.52
C SER A 223 12.35 -2.51 6.83
N ILE A 224 12.27 -2.99 8.06
CA ILE A 224 13.02 -4.14 8.54
C ILE A 224 12.00 -5.19 8.96
N SER A 225 12.17 -6.40 8.42
CA SER A 225 11.32 -7.56 8.76
C SER A 225 12.18 -8.68 9.32
N TYR A 226 11.63 -9.40 10.29
CA TYR A 226 12.24 -10.60 10.83
C TYR A 226 11.36 -11.81 10.52
N ARG A 227 11.97 -12.87 9.98
CA ARG A 227 11.29 -14.12 9.65
C ARG A 227 11.86 -15.25 10.50
N LEU A 228 10.96 -15.91 11.24
CA LEU A 228 11.23 -17.20 11.88
C LEU A 228 10.77 -18.34 11.00
N VAL A 229 11.54 -19.42 10.98
CA VAL A 229 11.18 -20.67 10.31
C VAL A 229 10.63 -21.61 11.37
N LEU A 230 9.30 -21.71 11.43
CA LEU A 230 8.58 -22.46 12.48
C LEU A 230 8.78 -23.98 12.38
N ASP A 231 9.09 -24.52 11.20
CA ASP A 231 9.39 -25.94 10.98
C ASP A 231 10.59 -26.44 11.77
N LYS A 232 11.50 -25.54 12.18
CA LYS A 232 12.60 -25.85 13.13
C LYS A 232 12.23 -25.74 14.60
N ILE A 233 11.12 -25.08 14.91
CA ILE A 233 10.64 -24.86 16.29
C ILE A 233 9.60 -25.91 16.66
N ILE A 234 8.83 -26.39 15.68
CA ILE A 234 7.76 -27.37 15.87
C ILE A 234 8.06 -28.57 14.95
N GLU A 235 8.81 -29.55 15.46
CA GLU A 235 9.23 -30.75 14.71
C GLU A 235 8.06 -31.63 14.20
N LYS A 236 6.81 -31.32 14.51
CA LYS A 236 5.63 -32.14 14.20
C LYS A 236 4.60 -31.49 13.27
N LEU A 237 4.84 -30.29 12.74
CA LEU A 237 3.97 -29.72 11.70
C LEU A 237 4.40 -30.23 10.32
N TYR A 238 4.09 -31.50 10.03
CA TYR A 238 4.15 -32.03 8.69
C TYR A 238 3.00 -31.46 7.87
N TRP A 239 3.29 -30.48 7.02
CA TRP A 239 2.41 -30.13 5.93
C TRP A 239 2.62 -31.19 4.84
N LYS A 240 1.76 -32.21 4.81
CA LYS A 240 1.70 -33.17 3.70
C LYS A 240 1.13 -32.53 2.44
#